data_937ff451b128d45dc3f5bd3cad88811f
#
_entry.id   937ff451b128d45dc3f5bd3cad88811f
#
_cell.length_a   1.000
_cell.length_b   1.000
_cell.length_c   1.000
_cell.angle_alpha   90.00
_cell.angle_beta   90.00
_cell.angle_gamma   90.00
#
_symmetry.space_group_name_H-M   'P 1'
#
loop_
_entity.id
_entity.type
_entity.pdbx_description
1 polymer ?
#
loop_
_entity_poly.entity_id
_entity_poly.type
_entity_poly.pdbx_seq_one_letter_code
_entity_poly.pdbx_strand_id
1 'polypeptide(L)'
;MHVRQISMGGTLALVAACFLGGACGSSNGTAVSTNTGQSCGVAADCYPGVDAASVQGDIECLTAVPNGYCTHLCAADTDCCAAPGECPQALAEVCAPFESTGQMQCFLTCEDSAVAAAQFTDSNAFCQRYANAAFICRSTGGGAKNRKVCVPG
;
A
#
# COMPACT_ATOMS: atom_id res chain seq x y z
N MET A 1 26.29 -28.20 67.68
CA MET A 1 26.32 -26.99 68.56
C MET A 1 26.34 -25.76 67.67
N HIS A 2 25.49 -24.85 68.02
CA HIS A 2 25.25 -23.48 67.54
C HIS A 2 24.29 -23.29 66.43
N VAL A 3 23.10 -23.06 66.87
CA VAL A 3 21.97 -22.32 66.33
C VAL A 3 22.38 -20.86 66.11
N ARG A 4 21.97 -20.24 65.03
CA ARG A 4 21.51 -18.83 65.03
C ARG A 4 20.50 -18.57 63.91
N GLN A 5 19.35 -18.21 64.42
CA GLN A 5 18.25 -17.52 63.76
C GLN A 5 18.64 -16.10 63.36
N ILE A 6 17.74 -15.53 62.59
CA ILE A 6 17.35 -14.10 62.48
C ILE A 6 17.38 -13.75 60.97
N SER A 7 16.43 -13.14 60.33
CA SER A 7 15.36 -12.23 60.71
C SER A 7 14.42 -12.04 59.54
N MET A 8 13.17 -11.87 59.87
CA MET A 8 12.09 -11.37 58.99
C MET A 8 12.42 -9.99 58.45
N GLY A 9 12.20 -9.77 57.17
CA GLY A 9 12.15 -8.46 56.57
C GLY A 9 11.08 -8.47 55.50
N GLY A 10 9.87 -8.17 55.90
CA GLY A 10 8.75 -7.99 54.99
C GLY A 10 8.93 -6.69 54.22
N THR A 11 8.88 -6.79 52.93
CA THR A 11 8.74 -5.60 52.09
C THR A 11 7.42 -5.70 51.34
N LEU A 12 6.51 -4.84 51.74
CA LEU A 12 5.22 -4.59 51.09
C LEU A 12 5.51 -4.14 49.64
N ALA A 13 5.16 -4.94 48.70
CA ALA A 13 5.13 -4.51 47.31
C ALA A 13 3.79 -3.80 47.07
N LEU A 14 3.86 -2.50 46.88
CA LEU A 14 2.76 -1.68 46.41
C LEU A 14 2.41 -2.12 44.98
N VAL A 15 1.25 -2.74 44.83
CA VAL A 15 0.66 -2.97 43.50
C VAL A 15 0.06 -1.64 43.02
N ALA A 16 0.79 -0.90 42.25
CA ALA A 16 0.27 0.24 41.50
C ALA A 16 -0.55 -0.29 40.34
N ALA A 17 -1.87 -0.31 40.48
CA ALA A 17 -2.79 -0.57 39.37
C ALA A 17 -2.78 0.63 38.43
N CYS A 18 -2.02 0.54 37.38
CA CYS A 18 -2.12 1.46 36.22
C CYS A 18 -3.41 1.15 35.46
N PHE A 19 -4.53 1.75 35.86
CA PHE A 19 -5.68 1.97 34.98
C PHE A 19 -5.30 3.05 33.95
N LEU A 20 -4.59 2.69 32.93
CA LEU A 20 -4.47 3.51 31.75
C LEU A 20 -5.51 2.99 30.77
N GLY A 21 -6.56 3.78 30.59
CA GLY A 21 -7.54 3.58 29.55
C GLY A 21 -6.84 3.48 28.20
N GLY A 22 -6.71 2.25 27.71
CA GLY A 22 -6.30 1.98 26.35
C GLY A 22 -7.39 2.51 25.43
N ALA A 23 -7.19 3.69 24.88
CA ALA A 23 -7.87 4.08 23.66
C ALA A 23 -7.51 3.00 22.64
N CYS A 24 -8.45 2.11 22.34
CA CYS A 24 -8.42 1.32 21.13
C CYS A 24 -8.48 2.31 19.96
N GLY A 25 -7.34 2.81 19.56
CA GLY A 25 -7.19 3.46 18.29
C GLY A 25 -7.55 2.41 17.26
N SER A 26 -8.72 2.56 16.63
CA SER A 26 -9.00 1.89 15.37
C SER A 26 -7.86 2.31 14.43
N SER A 27 -6.88 1.46 14.28
CA SER A 27 -5.97 1.51 13.16
C SER A 27 -6.86 1.23 11.94
N ASN A 28 -7.43 2.30 11.38
CA ASN A 28 -7.84 2.27 10.00
C ASN A 28 -6.59 1.81 9.26
N GLY A 29 -6.59 0.54 8.83
CA GLY A 29 -5.45 -0.04 8.15
C GLY A 29 -5.14 0.84 6.95
N THR A 30 -4.14 1.68 7.12
CA THR A 30 -3.62 2.51 6.05
C THR A 30 -3.24 1.54 4.95
N ALA A 31 -3.82 1.71 3.79
CA ALA A 31 -3.45 0.95 2.61
C ALA A 31 -1.93 1.03 2.46
N VAL A 32 -1.30 -0.10 2.21
CA VAL A 32 0.15 -0.23 2.28
C VAL A 32 0.76 -0.09 0.89
N SER A 33 0.16 0.70 0.02
CA SER A 33 0.87 1.13 -1.18
C SER A 33 1.83 2.23 -0.78
N THR A 34 3.10 2.00 -1.01
CA THR A 34 4.13 3.01 -0.77
C THR A 34 4.51 3.76 -2.04
N ASN A 35 4.01 3.33 -3.19
CA ASN A 35 4.37 3.88 -4.51
C ASN A 35 3.13 4.00 -5.41
N THR A 36 2.99 3.15 -6.42
CA THR A 36 1.83 3.20 -7.33
C THR A 36 0.51 3.10 -6.56
N GLY A 37 -0.38 4.05 -6.80
CA GLY A 37 -1.66 4.16 -6.08
C GLY A 37 -1.60 4.96 -4.78
N GLN A 38 -0.43 5.39 -4.33
CA GLN A 38 -0.29 6.29 -3.18
C GLN A 38 -0.99 7.63 -3.46
N SER A 39 -1.57 8.22 -2.41
CA SER A 39 -2.11 9.57 -2.49
C SER A 39 -0.99 10.60 -2.69
N CYS A 40 -1.25 11.62 -3.49
CA CYS A 40 -0.29 12.67 -3.80
C CYS A 40 -0.97 14.02 -4.08
N GLY A 41 -0.24 15.10 -3.92
CA GLY A 41 -0.61 16.43 -4.39
C GLY A 41 0.19 16.85 -5.62
N VAL A 42 1.41 16.36 -5.72
CA VAL A 42 2.35 16.62 -6.83
C VAL A 42 3.18 15.36 -7.12
N ALA A 43 3.81 15.31 -8.30
CA ALA A 43 4.65 14.17 -8.69
C ALA A 43 5.80 13.89 -7.71
N ALA A 44 6.32 14.91 -7.04
CA ALA A 44 7.40 14.77 -6.05
C ALA A 44 6.99 14.01 -4.78
N ASP A 45 5.69 13.84 -4.52
CA ASP A 45 5.19 13.03 -3.40
C ASP A 45 5.27 11.54 -3.69
N CYS A 46 5.44 11.18 -4.97
CA CYS A 46 5.37 9.82 -5.46
C CYS A 46 6.70 9.09 -5.36
N TYR A 47 6.65 7.79 -5.13
CA TYR A 47 7.80 6.88 -5.07
C TYR A 47 8.87 7.30 -4.06
N PRO A 48 8.50 7.59 -2.79
CA PRO A 48 9.46 7.99 -1.78
C PRO A 48 10.50 6.88 -1.55
N GLY A 49 11.78 7.24 -1.65
CA GLY A 49 12.89 6.29 -1.48
C GLY A 49 13.28 5.50 -2.73
N VAL A 50 12.60 5.71 -3.85
CA VAL A 50 13.02 5.21 -5.17
C VAL A 50 13.83 6.30 -5.87
N ASP A 51 14.93 5.91 -6.51
CA ASP A 51 15.66 6.83 -7.38
C ASP A 51 14.82 7.13 -8.62
N ALA A 52 14.30 8.36 -8.71
CA ALA A 52 13.46 8.79 -9.81
C ALA A 52 14.11 8.61 -11.19
N ALA A 53 15.44 8.68 -11.28
CA ALA A 53 16.16 8.45 -12.52
C ALA A 53 16.17 6.97 -12.96
N SER A 54 15.85 6.05 -12.05
CA SER A 54 15.75 4.60 -12.33
C SER A 54 14.34 4.17 -12.75
N VAL A 55 13.32 4.97 -12.48
CA VAL A 55 11.92 4.71 -12.89
C VAL A 55 11.81 4.83 -14.41
N GLN A 56 11.14 3.87 -15.03
CA GLN A 56 10.95 3.86 -16.48
C GLN A 56 9.76 4.74 -16.89
N GLY A 57 10.07 5.95 -17.37
CA GLY A 57 9.09 6.96 -17.76
C GLY A 57 8.86 8.04 -16.69
N ASP A 58 8.07 9.04 -17.03
CA ASP A 58 7.86 10.19 -16.18
C ASP A 58 6.92 9.85 -15.01
N ILE A 59 7.34 10.23 -13.80
CA ILE A 59 6.52 10.08 -12.59
C ILE A 59 5.43 11.15 -12.62
N GLU A 60 4.21 10.74 -12.35
CA GLU A 60 3.03 11.58 -12.36
C GLU A 60 2.21 11.43 -11.08
N CYS A 61 1.56 12.52 -10.67
CA CYS A 61 0.46 12.51 -9.71
C CYS A 61 -0.84 12.84 -10.46
N LEU A 62 -1.74 11.88 -10.56
CA LEU A 62 -3.04 12.07 -11.21
C LEU A 62 -3.98 12.84 -10.28
N THR A 63 -3.92 14.16 -10.31
CA THR A 63 -4.67 15.04 -9.42
C THR A 63 -6.18 15.12 -9.75
N ALA A 64 -6.60 14.63 -10.91
CA ALA A 64 -8.01 14.47 -11.26
C ALA A 64 -8.69 13.35 -10.44
N VAL A 65 -7.92 12.48 -9.82
CA VAL A 65 -8.38 11.43 -8.92
C VAL A 65 -8.50 12.01 -7.50
N PRO A 66 -9.58 11.75 -6.74
CA PRO A 66 -9.68 12.18 -5.35
C PRO A 66 -8.50 11.73 -4.51
N ASN A 67 -7.86 12.65 -3.81
CA ASN A 67 -6.61 12.48 -3.05
C ASN A 67 -5.34 12.23 -3.90
N GLY A 68 -5.43 12.35 -5.22
CA GLY A 68 -4.34 12.05 -6.12
C GLY A 68 -4.04 10.55 -6.24
N TYR A 69 -3.29 10.19 -7.26
CA TYR A 69 -2.85 8.82 -7.52
C TYR A 69 -1.43 8.85 -8.09
N CYS A 70 -0.48 8.30 -7.37
CA CYS A 70 0.89 8.15 -7.85
C CYS A 70 0.97 7.09 -8.94
N THR A 71 1.61 7.43 -10.04
CA THR A 71 1.90 6.53 -11.14
C THR A 71 3.12 7.04 -11.92
N HIS A 72 3.51 6.32 -12.94
CA HIS A 72 4.43 6.79 -13.97
C HIS A 72 4.04 6.26 -15.35
N LEU A 73 4.51 6.91 -16.40
CA LEU A 73 4.30 6.46 -17.77
C LEU A 73 5.03 5.14 -18.03
N CYS A 74 4.47 4.32 -18.91
CA CYS A 74 5.04 3.03 -19.26
C CYS A 74 4.76 2.68 -20.72
N ALA A 75 5.53 1.77 -21.29
CA ALA A 75 5.32 1.17 -22.59
C ALA A 75 4.93 -0.31 -22.50
N ALA A 76 5.35 -0.99 -21.43
CA ALA A 76 5.09 -2.41 -21.19
C ALA A 76 4.96 -2.68 -19.66
N ASP A 77 4.37 -3.82 -19.30
CA ASP A 77 4.23 -4.24 -17.89
C ASP A 77 5.58 -4.32 -17.16
N THR A 78 6.65 -4.65 -17.89
CA THR A 78 8.01 -4.73 -17.35
C THR A 78 8.56 -3.39 -16.86
N ASP A 79 7.97 -2.29 -17.28
CA ASP A 79 8.41 -0.95 -16.88
C ASP A 79 7.91 -0.61 -15.48
N CYS A 80 6.79 -1.22 -15.05
CA CYS A 80 6.06 -0.86 -13.85
C CYS A 80 6.65 -1.40 -12.53
N CYS A 81 7.72 -2.15 -12.57
CA CYS A 81 8.47 -2.62 -11.40
C CYS A 81 9.96 -2.72 -11.75
N ALA A 82 10.43 -1.89 -12.66
CA ALA A 82 11.80 -1.95 -13.17
C ALA A 82 12.82 -1.38 -12.18
N ALA A 83 12.45 -0.34 -11.45
CA ALA A 83 13.34 0.32 -10.51
C ALA A 83 13.42 -0.43 -9.17
N PRO A 84 14.62 -0.54 -8.55
CA PRO A 84 14.75 -1.13 -7.23
C PRO A 84 13.88 -0.39 -6.18
N GLY A 85 13.05 -1.12 -5.47
CA GLY A 85 12.15 -0.56 -4.45
C GLY A 85 10.83 0.00 -4.97
N GLU A 86 10.62 0.00 -6.26
CA GLU A 86 9.38 0.49 -6.89
C GLU A 86 8.16 -0.35 -6.47
N CYS A 87 8.31 -1.67 -6.43
CA CYS A 87 7.28 -2.62 -6.00
C CYS A 87 7.69 -3.32 -4.69
N PRO A 88 7.65 -2.64 -3.54
CA PRO A 88 8.26 -3.13 -2.31
C PRO A 88 7.59 -4.39 -1.74
N GLN A 89 6.35 -4.67 -2.11
CA GLN A 89 5.59 -5.82 -1.62
C GLN A 89 5.44 -6.94 -2.65
N ALA A 90 6.21 -6.91 -3.72
CA ALA A 90 6.10 -7.84 -4.84
C ALA A 90 4.67 -7.95 -5.39
N LEU A 91 3.89 -6.90 -5.25
CA LEU A 91 2.56 -6.81 -5.86
C LEU A 91 2.74 -6.56 -7.35
N ALA A 92 1.97 -7.27 -8.16
CA ALA A 92 2.05 -7.10 -9.60
C ALA A 92 1.44 -5.76 -10.03
N GLU A 93 2.18 -5.03 -10.83
CA GLU A 93 1.71 -3.84 -11.51
C GLU A 93 1.66 -4.08 -13.02
N VAL A 94 0.82 -3.33 -13.70
CA VAL A 94 0.60 -3.47 -15.12
C VAL A 94 0.55 -2.12 -15.82
N CYS A 95 1.07 -2.08 -17.02
CA CYS A 95 0.98 -0.93 -17.91
C CYS A 95 -0.36 -0.95 -18.62
N ALA A 96 -1.21 0.00 -18.29
CA ALA A 96 -2.58 0.05 -18.80
C ALA A 96 -2.99 1.48 -19.17
N PRO A 97 -3.92 1.66 -20.13
CA PRO A 97 -4.43 2.97 -20.45
C PRO A 97 -5.27 3.52 -19.28
N PHE A 98 -5.03 4.78 -18.93
CA PHE A 98 -5.88 5.48 -17.97
C PHE A 98 -7.04 6.13 -18.71
N GLU A 99 -8.25 5.58 -18.49
CA GLU A 99 -9.51 6.07 -19.05
C GLU A 99 -9.42 6.45 -20.55
N SER A 100 -10.03 7.59 -20.93
CA SER A 100 -10.09 8.08 -22.30
C SER A 100 -8.83 8.83 -22.76
N THR A 101 -7.84 9.02 -21.89
CA THR A 101 -6.61 9.75 -22.26
C THR A 101 -5.74 8.96 -23.24
N GLY A 102 -5.83 7.63 -23.19
CA GLY A 102 -4.97 6.74 -23.96
C GLY A 102 -3.52 6.71 -23.50
N GLN A 103 -3.15 7.48 -22.47
CA GLN A 103 -1.84 7.39 -21.85
C GLN A 103 -1.70 6.06 -21.14
N MET A 104 -0.55 5.42 -21.36
CA MET A 104 -0.21 4.17 -20.68
C MET A 104 0.50 4.49 -19.38
N GLN A 105 -0.02 3.99 -18.29
CA GLN A 105 0.48 4.26 -16.95
C GLN A 105 0.49 2.99 -16.10
N CYS A 106 1.29 2.98 -15.06
CA CYS A 106 1.42 1.85 -14.16
C CYS A 106 0.31 1.84 -13.10
N PHE A 107 -0.32 0.68 -12.96
CA PHE A 107 -1.37 0.45 -11.99
C PHE A 107 -1.17 -0.85 -11.22
N LEU A 108 -1.53 -0.87 -9.94
CA LEU A 108 -1.69 -2.13 -9.21
C LEU A 108 -2.77 -2.95 -9.90
N THR A 109 -2.40 -4.13 -10.40
CA THR A 109 -3.38 -5.02 -11.04
C THR A 109 -4.24 -5.74 -10.01
N CYS A 110 -5.51 -5.88 -10.32
CA CYS A 110 -6.47 -6.71 -9.58
C CYS A 110 -7.03 -7.84 -10.45
N GLU A 111 -6.25 -8.30 -11.41
CA GLU A 111 -6.57 -9.50 -12.18
C GLU A 111 -6.65 -10.73 -11.26
N ASP A 112 -7.48 -11.70 -11.63
CA ASP A 112 -7.81 -12.84 -10.77
C ASP A 112 -6.56 -13.59 -10.27
N SER A 113 -5.53 -13.69 -11.11
CA SER A 113 -4.24 -14.31 -10.75
C SER A 113 -3.47 -13.53 -9.67
N ALA A 114 -3.47 -12.20 -9.72
CA ALA A 114 -2.80 -11.35 -8.75
C ALA A 114 -3.55 -11.36 -7.40
N VAL A 115 -4.88 -11.29 -7.46
CA VAL A 115 -5.76 -11.37 -6.28
C VAL A 115 -5.58 -12.72 -5.57
N ALA A 116 -5.58 -13.82 -6.32
CA ALA A 116 -5.38 -15.15 -5.78
C ALA A 116 -3.97 -15.36 -5.20
N ALA A 117 -2.93 -14.84 -5.86
CA ALA A 117 -1.56 -14.90 -5.37
C ALA A 117 -1.39 -14.16 -4.03
N ALA A 118 -2.13 -13.09 -3.82
CA ALA A 118 -2.20 -12.35 -2.57
C ALA A 118 -3.16 -12.95 -1.53
N GLN A 119 -3.74 -14.13 -1.81
CA GLN A 119 -4.68 -14.85 -0.94
C GLN A 119 -5.99 -14.11 -0.67
N PHE A 120 -6.44 -13.29 -1.61
CA PHE A 120 -7.75 -12.66 -1.59
C PHE A 120 -8.73 -13.41 -2.49
N THR A 121 -10.02 -13.33 -2.15
CA THR A 121 -11.13 -13.83 -2.96
C THR A 121 -12.00 -12.69 -3.50
N ASP A 122 -11.84 -11.50 -2.94
CA ASP A 122 -12.54 -10.27 -3.32
C ASP A 122 -11.51 -9.25 -3.84
N SER A 123 -11.64 -8.91 -5.11
CA SER A 123 -10.74 -7.97 -5.78
C SER A 123 -10.88 -6.53 -5.28
N ASN A 124 -12.06 -6.12 -4.80
CA ASN A 124 -12.23 -4.80 -4.19
C ASN A 124 -11.54 -4.75 -2.82
N ALA A 125 -11.70 -5.79 -1.99
CA ALA A 125 -11.00 -5.90 -0.73
C ALA A 125 -9.46 -5.90 -0.92
N PHE A 126 -8.97 -6.54 -1.98
CA PHE A 126 -7.57 -6.48 -2.38
C PHE A 126 -7.12 -5.04 -2.68
N CYS A 127 -7.86 -4.32 -3.53
CA CYS A 127 -7.55 -2.94 -3.86
C CYS A 127 -7.60 -2.00 -2.65
N GLN A 128 -8.60 -2.18 -1.77
CA GLN A 128 -8.73 -1.42 -0.53
C GLN A 128 -7.57 -1.67 0.43
N ARG A 129 -7.05 -2.90 0.44
CA ARG A 129 -5.92 -3.29 1.29
C ARG A 129 -4.60 -2.74 0.80
N TYR A 130 -4.35 -2.77 -0.51
CA TYR A 130 -3.02 -2.52 -1.08
C TYR A 130 -2.87 -1.18 -1.81
N ALA A 131 -3.97 -0.55 -2.22
CA ALA A 131 -3.94 0.77 -2.82
C ALA A 131 -4.55 1.82 -1.87
N ASN A 132 -5.88 1.90 -1.78
CA ASN A 132 -6.56 2.87 -0.94
C ASN A 132 -7.93 2.33 -0.52
N ALA A 133 -8.40 2.70 0.69
CA ALA A 133 -9.70 2.24 1.21
C ALA A 133 -10.91 2.61 0.33
N ALA A 134 -10.78 3.64 -0.54
CA ALA A 134 -11.81 4.05 -1.48
C ALA A 134 -11.67 3.41 -2.87
N PHE A 135 -10.69 2.49 -3.05
CA PHE A 135 -10.41 1.90 -4.36
C PHE A 135 -11.22 0.64 -4.62
N ILE A 136 -11.52 0.45 -5.89
CA ILE A 136 -12.19 -0.74 -6.41
C ILE A 136 -11.39 -1.32 -7.58
N CYS A 137 -11.62 -2.59 -7.85
CA CYS A 137 -11.10 -3.26 -9.03
C CYS A 137 -11.97 -2.92 -10.23
N ARG A 138 -11.43 -2.26 -11.23
CA ARG A 138 -12.13 -1.90 -12.47
C ARG A 138 -11.36 -2.29 -13.70
N SER A 139 -12.11 -2.53 -14.75
CA SER A 139 -11.60 -2.67 -16.11
C SER A 139 -11.18 -1.31 -16.66
N THR A 140 -10.02 -1.24 -17.32
CA THR A 140 -9.55 -0.03 -18.01
C THR A 140 -10.31 0.28 -19.30
N GLY A 141 -11.13 -0.65 -19.81
CA GLY A 141 -11.98 -0.43 -20.97
C GLY A 141 -11.25 -0.38 -22.32
N GLY A 142 -9.98 -0.69 -22.37
CA GLY A 142 -9.11 -0.51 -23.55
C GLY A 142 -9.20 -1.57 -24.65
N GLY A 143 -10.31 -2.28 -24.82
CA GLY A 143 -10.42 -3.34 -25.84
C GLY A 143 -9.42 -4.46 -25.61
N ALA A 144 -8.56 -4.75 -26.58
CA ALA A 144 -7.53 -5.81 -26.47
C ALA A 144 -6.45 -5.52 -25.42
N LYS A 145 -6.34 -4.27 -24.97
CA LYS A 145 -5.42 -3.85 -23.89
C LYS A 145 -6.14 -3.70 -22.56
N ASN A 146 -7.37 -4.18 -22.47
CA ASN A 146 -8.15 -4.12 -21.23
C ASN A 146 -7.48 -4.90 -20.12
N ARG A 147 -7.28 -4.23 -18.98
CA ARG A 147 -6.71 -4.81 -17.76
C ARG A 147 -7.67 -4.54 -16.59
N LYS A 148 -7.59 -5.35 -15.56
CA LYS A 148 -8.26 -5.06 -14.29
C LYS A 148 -7.26 -4.41 -13.34
N VAL A 149 -7.56 -3.20 -12.90
CA VAL A 149 -6.65 -2.39 -12.07
C VAL A 149 -7.38 -1.76 -10.88
N CYS A 150 -6.62 -1.50 -9.82
CA CYS A 150 -7.12 -0.78 -8.66
C CYS A 150 -7.17 0.72 -8.94
N VAL A 151 -8.36 1.27 -8.92
CA VAL A 151 -8.61 2.70 -9.16
C VAL A 151 -9.65 3.22 -8.17
N PRO A 152 -9.77 4.52 -7.97
CA PRO A 152 -10.85 5.11 -7.16
C PRO A 152 -12.24 4.66 -7.62
N GLY A 153 -13.12 4.35 -6.63
CA GLY A 153 -14.51 3.92 -6.84
C GLY A 153 -15.46 5.07 -7.14
#